data_c3096a8da006005e944c07c19d6c9cd1
#
_entry.id   c3096a8da006005e944c07c19d6c9cd1
#
_cell.length_a   1.000
_cell.length_b   1.000
_cell.length_c   1.000
_cell.angle_alpha   90.00
_cell.angle_beta   90.00
_cell.angle_gamma   90.00
#
_symmetry.space_group_name_H-M   'P 1'
#
loop_
_entity.id
_entity.type
_entity.pdbx_description
1 polymer ?
#
loop_
_entity_poly.entity_id
_entity_poly.type
_entity_poly.pdbx_seq_one_letter_code
_entity_poly.pdbx_strand_id
1 'polypeptide(L)'
;MSELNALAQKLAVLSARDVVDQTGARMISEGGLPSPLAAILREVDDTVLERCLTFRCGDTTIRIIAAGRRMRGILSVSPKSDADVIGQVLSREDPDVVQAAHDLLQTLCSNAENMTVRSLPSEPFGNSGERGISALGLAELWDVALAEVDSTPKPPMEQFLTVNAPAFSSVLHICNGEIVTKEGDFAALQAIWSTQVEAFREAHKKTLRGEEAAQLICLDGAFDNGNSAALALYENHVALIAYEAERFGAMQASWQRIFA
;
A
#
# COMPACT_ATOMS: atom_id res chain seq x y z
N MET A 1 -24.82 19.25 7.44
CA MET A 1 -24.52 18.18 6.45
C MET A 1 -23.03 17.98 6.18
N SER A 2 -22.12 18.86 6.66
CA SER A 2 -20.68 18.78 6.38
C SER A 2 -19.89 17.77 7.22
N GLU A 3 -20.25 17.55 8.49
CA GLU A 3 -19.47 16.67 9.39
C GLU A 3 -19.67 15.17 9.11
N LEU A 4 -20.88 14.76 8.72
CA LEU A 4 -21.16 13.38 8.34
C LEU A 4 -20.43 12.98 7.03
N ASN A 5 -20.35 13.90 6.07
CA ASN A 5 -19.58 13.67 4.85
C ASN A 5 -18.07 13.60 5.13
N ALA A 6 -17.54 14.45 6.04
CA ALA A 6 -16.13 14.39 6.44
C ALA A 6 -15.81 13.10 7.21
N LEU A 7 -16.75 12.61 8.05
CA LEU A 7 -16.60 11.33 8.74
C LEU A 7 -16.67 10.15 7.78
N ALA A 8 -17.61 10.18 6.83
CA ALA A 8 -17.74 9.17 5.78
C ALA A 8 -16.50 9.13 4.88
N GLN A 9 -15.93 10.29 4.50
CA GLN A 9 -14.67 10.36 3.76
C GLN A 9 -13.50 9.79 4.57
N LYS A 10 -13.39 10.12 5.87
CA LYS A 10 -12.35 9.55 6.72
C LYS A 10 -12.50 8.03 6.89
N LEU A 11 -13.71 7.53 7.05
CA LEU A 11 -14.00 6.09 7.10
C LEU A 11 -13.71 5.40 5.76
N ALA A 12 -14.03 6.05 4.63
CA ALA A 12 -13.70 5.54 3.31
C ALA A 12 -12.17 5.48 3.06
N VAL A 13 -11.41 6.48 3.52
CA VAL A 13 -9.94 6.47 3.46
C VAL A 13 -9.35 5.39 4.37
N LEU A 14 -9.94 5.14 5.54
CA LEU A 14 -9.52 4.06 6.43
C LEU A 14 -9.84 2.68 5.86
N SER A 15 -10.99 2.51 5.20
CA SER A 15 -11.36 1.25 4.54
C SER A 15 -10.61 1.00 3.22
N ALA A 16 -10.13 2.05 2.54
CA ALA A 16 -9.41 1.94 1.28
C ALA A 16 -7.94 1.47 1.45
N ARG A 17 -7.39 1.52 2.68
CA ARG A 17 -6.04 1.03 2.98
C ARG A 17 -5.93 -0.50 3.13
N ASP A 18 -7.05 -1.22 3.13
CA ASP A 18 -7.06 -2.63 3.47
C ASP A 18 -7.49 -3.50 2.27
N VAL A 19 -6.53 -3.90 1.44
CA VAL A 19 -6.65 -5.21 0.78
C VAL A 19 -6.36 -6.25 1.87
N VAL A 20 -7.38 -6.50 2.69
CA VAL A 20 -7.34 -7.51 3.74
C VAL A 20 -7.53 -8.85 3.05
N ASP A 21 -6.51 -9.71 3.11
CA ASP A 21 -6.71 -11.11 2.71
C ASP A 21 -7.77 -11.78 3.62
N GLN A 22 -8.19 -13.00 3.28
CA GLN A 22 -9.18 -13.75 4.07
C GLN A 22 -8.74 -13.98 5.54
N THR A 23 -7.48 -13.74 5.88
CA THR A 23 -6.91 -13.86 7.23
C THR A 23 -6.91 -12.55 8.00
N GLY A 24 -7.29 -11.44 7.38
CA GLY A 24 -7.23 -10.10 7.97
C GLY A 24 -5.82 -9.50 8.02
N ALA A 25 -4.88 -10.05 7.24
CA ALA A 25 -3.54 -9.50 7.08
C ALA A 25 -3.49 -8.56 5.88
N ARG A 26 -2.67 -7.50 5.93
CA ARG A 26 -2.42 -6.59 4.81
C ARG A 26 -0.95 -6.51 4.47
N MET A 27 -0.62 -6.34 3.21
CA MET A 27 0.74 -6.12 2.72
C MET A 27 1.23 -4.74 3.16
N ILE A 28 2.46 -4.65 3.68
CA ILE A 28 3.09 -3.40 4.15
C ILE A 28 4.46 -3.14 3.53
N SER A 29 5.09 -4.15 2.96
CA SER A 29 6.32 -4.05 2.17
C SER A 29 6.27 -5.08 1.06
N GLU A 30 6.60 -4.66 -0.16
CA GLU A 30 6.65 -5.50 -1.36
C GLU A 30 7.94 -5.20 -2.11
N GLY A 31 8.68 -6.25 -2.50
CA GLY A 31 10.00 -6.10 -3.13
C GLY A 31 11.02 -5.37 -2.24
N GLY A 32 10.84 -5.40 -0.90
CA GLY A 32 11.69 -4.68 0.04
C GLY A 32 11.45 -3.17 0.13
N LEU A 33 10.36 -2.67 -0.46
CA LEU A 33 10.00 -1.25 -0.41
C LEU A 33 8.60 -1.07 0.22
N PRO A 34 8.46 -0.20 1.28
CA PRO A 34 9.55 0.41 2.05
C PRO A 34 10.40 -0.65 2.76
N SER A 35 11.57 -0.25 3.29
CA SER A 35 12.39 -1.20 4.04
C SER A 35 11.57 -1.84 5.17
N PRO A 36 11.79 -3.12 5.49
CA PRO A 36 11.01 -3.83 6.49
C PRO A 36 10.93 -3.12 7.85
N LEU A 37 12.04 -2.53 8.32
CA LEU A 37 12.05 -1.74 9.56
C LEU A 37 11.20 -0.48 9.44
N ALA A 38 11.29 0.24 8.33
CA ALA A 38 10.44 1.40 8.09
C ALA A 38 8.96 1.01 8.05
N ALA A 39 8.61 -0.12 7.44
CA ALA A 39 7.26 -0.64 7.41
C ALA A 39 6.74 -0.97 8.82
N ILE A 40 7.54 -1.64 9.67
CA ILE A 40 7.20 -1.92 11.07
C ILE A 40 6.96 -0.63 11.85
N LEU A 41 7.87 0.34 11.75
CA LEU A 41 7.77 1.59 12.50
C LEU A 41 6.56 2.43 12.06
N ARG A 42 6.18 2.40 10.80
CA ARG A 42 4.95 3.05 10.32
C ARG A 42 3.70 2.44 10.94
N GLU A 43 3.63 1.10 10.98
CA GLU A 43 2.50 0.43 11.62
C GLU A 43 2.40 0.78 13.10
N VAL A 44 3.53 0.91 13.78
CA VAL A 44 3.59 1.37 15.16
C VAL A 44 3.11 2.82 15.28
N ASP A 45 3.51 3.71 14.37
CA ASP A 45 3.07 5.12 14.37
C ASP A 45 1.57 5.28 14.08
N ASP A 46 1.01 4.42 13.24
CA ASP A 46 -0.43 4.40 12.95
C ASP A 46 -1.25 3.79 14.10
N THR A 47 -0.61 3.13 15.08
CA THR A 47 -1.29 2.43 16.17
C THR A 47 -1.54 3.36 17.38
N VAL A 48 -2.78 3.82 17.53
CA VAL A 48 -3.18 4.69 18.67
C VAL A 48 -3.63 3.88 19.88
N LEU A 49 -4.52 2.91 19.70
CA LEU A 49 -4.96 2.01 20.77
C LEU A 49 -3.95 0.89 20.97
N GLU A 50 -3.90 0.33 22.19
CA GLU A 50 -3.01 -0.80 22.47
C GLU A 50 -3.40 -2.02 21.63
N ARG A 51 -2.44 -2.54 20.83
CA ARG A 51 -2.60 -3.66 19.89
C ARG A 51 -1.37 -4.55 19.91
N CYS A 52 -1.62 -5.82 19.57
CA CYS A 52 -0.59 -6.75 19.18
C CYS A 52 -0.50 -6.77 17.65
N LEU A 53 0.56 -6.20 17.11
CA LEU A 53 0.87 -6.21 15.69
C LEU A 53 1.64 -7.48 15.36
N THR A 54 1.09 -8.31 14.49
CA THR A 54 1.71 -9.56 14.05
C THR A 54 2.22 -9.36 12.63
N PHE A 55 3.54 -9.29 12.48
CA PHE A 55 4.24 -9.17 11.21
C PHE A 55 4.66 -10.55 10.72
N ARG A 56 4.47 -10.80 9.43
CA ARG A 56 4.96 -12.02 8.78
C ARG A 56 5.95 -11.63 7.68
N CYS A 57 7.17 -12.16 7.80
CA CYS A 57 8.31 -11.96 6.90
C CYS A 57 8.75 -13.33 6.39
N GLY A 58 8.24 -13.77 5.24
CA GLY A 58 8.44 -15.15 4.79
C GLY A 58 7.91 -16.17 5.81
N ASP A 59 8.80 -17.03 6.32
CA ASP A 59 8.47 -18.05 7.33
C ASP A 59 8.54 -17.52 8.77
N THR A 60 9.02 -16.28 8.96
CA THR A 60 9.18 -15.66 10.27
C THR A 60 7.94 -14.86 10.64
N THR A 61 7.48 -15.03 11.87
CA THR A 61 6.40 -14.23 12.46
C THR A 61 6.93 -13.47 13.67
N ILE A 62 6.72 -12.16 13.70
CA ILE A 62 7.15 -11.27 14.79
C ILE A 62 5.90 -10.63 15.38
N ARG A 63 5.76 -10.69 16.70
CA ARG A 63 4.65 -10.06 17.43
C ARG A 63 5.18 -8.90 18.26
N ILE A 64 4.62 -7.71 18.04
CA ILE A 64 5.03 -6.46 18.69
C ILE A 64 3.82 -5.86 19.39
N ILE A 65 4.01 -5.38 20.62
CA ILE A 65 3.00 -4.59 21.32
C ILE A 65 3.23 -3.11 21.02
N ALA A 66 2.19 -2.48 20.51
CA ALA A 66 2.18 -1.06 20.17
C ALA A 66 1.00 -0.35 20.83
N ALA A 67 1.22 0.88 21.32
CA ALA A 67 0.20 1.73 21.92
C ALA A 67 0.58 3.20 21.86
N GLY A 68 -0.35 4.08 21.50
CA GLY A 68 -0.12 5.53 21.50
C GLY A 68 1.03 5.95 20.58
N ARG A 69 1.16 5.32 19.39
CA ARG A 69 2.25 5.52 18.42
C ARG A 69 3.63 5.14 18.96
N ARG A 70 3.68 4.18 19.86
CA ARG A 70 4.90 3.72 20.53
C ARG A 70 5.02 2.22 20.42
N MET A 71 6.23 1.73 20.19
CA MET A 71 6.58 0.34 20.36
C MET A 71 6.86 0.09 21.84
N ARG A 72 6.06 -0.76 22.48
CA ARG A 72 6.31 -1.16 23.86
C ARG A 72 7.38 -2.23 23.94
N GLY A 73 7.41 -3.18 23.02
CA GLY A 73 8.42 -4.21 22.93
C GLY A 73 8.02 -5.33 21.99
N ILE A 74 8.92 -6.31 21.84
CA ILE A 74 8.72 -7.52 21.07
C ILE A 74 8.15 -8.59 21.98
N LEU A 75 6.91 -9.02 21.71
CA LEU A 75 6.22 -10.02 22.53
C LEU A 75 6.77 -11.44 22.26
N SER A 76 6.93 -11.78 20.99
CA SER A 76 7.40 -13.12 20.58
C SER A 76 7.87 -13.13 19.13
N VAL A 77 8.66 -14.16 18.81
CA VAL A 77 9.14 -14.47 17.45
C VAL A 77 8.90 -15.96 17.16
N SER A 78 8.54 -16.29 15.92
CA SER A 78 8.42 -17.67 15.47
C SER A 78 9.11 -17.80 14.09
N PRO A 79 10.04 -18.75 13.88
CA PRO A 79 10.50 -19.75 14.85
C PRO A 79 11.12 -19.11 16.10
N LYS A 80 11.06 -19.84 17.23
CA LYS A 80 11.47 -19.31 18.54
C LYS A 80 12.92 -18.81 18.50
N SER A 81 13.12 -17.58 19.00
CA SER A 81 14.42 -16.97 19.24
C SER A 81 14.65 -16.87 20.75
N ASP A 82 15.87 -17.11 21.19
CA ASP A 82 16.28 -16.99 22.59
C ASP A 82 16.91 -15.59 22.88
N ALA A 83 16.61 -14.59 22.04
CA ALA A 83 17.09 -13.22 22.25
C ALA A 83 16.47 -12.62 23.52
N ASP A 84 17.33 -12.12 24.39
CA ASP A 84 16.93 -11.59 25.72
C ASP A 84 15.98 -10.40 25.65
N VAL A 85 15.94 -9.67 24.53
CA VAL A 85 15.06 -8.52 24.32
C VAL A 85 13.57 -8.92 24.16
N ILE A 86 13.27 -10.19 23.89
CA ILE A 86 11.89 -10.67 23.75
C ILE A 86 11.23 -10.67 25.14
N GLY A 87 10.08 -10.01 25.23
CA GLY A 87 9.34 -9.85 26.50
C GLY A 87 9.76 -8.64 27.30
N GLN A 88 10.82 -7.90 26.90
CA GLN A 88 11.24 -6.68 27.57
C GLN A 88 10.56 -5.44 27.00
N VAL A 89 10.29 -4.45 27.86
CA VAL A 89 9.75 -3.16 27.47
C VAL A 89 10.87 -2.23 27.03
N LEU A 90 10.72 -1.63 25.85
CA LEU A 90 11.71 -0.67 25.33
C LEU A 90 11.66 0.63 26.12
N SER A 91 12.82 1.07 26.62
CA SER A 91 12.98 2.34 27.31
C SER A 91 14.21 3.08 26.77
N ARG A 92 14.11 4.43 26.67
CA ARG A 92 15.29 5.25 26.32
C ARG A 92 16.38 5.22 27.37
N GLU A 93 16.04 4.78 28.60
CA GLU A 93 17.00 4.64 29.70
C GLU A 93 17.84 3.36 29.57
N ASP A 94 17.44 2.43 28.69
CA ASP A 94 18.14 1.18 28.43
C ASP A 94 18.53 1.06 26.93
N PRO A 95 19.59 1.73 26.49
CA PRO A 95 20.02 1.74 25.11
C PRO A 95 20.45 0.36 24.59
N ASP A 96 20.92 -0.53 25.47
CA ASP A 96 21.36 -1.88 25.08
C ASP A 96 20.16 -2.73 24.66
N VAL A 97 19.03 -2.64 25.37
CA VAL A 97 17.79 -3.32 24.99
C VAL A 97 17.23 -2.75 23.68
N VAL A 98 17.33 -1.43 23.49
CA VAL A 98 16.88 -0.78 22.25
C VAL A 98 17.71 -1.24 21.05
N GLN A 99 19.05 -1.33 21.21
CA GLN A 99 19.94 -1.80 20.16
C GLN A 99 19.72 -3.29 19.87
N ALA A 100 19.56 -4.12 20.90
CA ALA A 100 19.23 -5.54 20.73
C ALA A 100 17.91 -5.76 19.98
N ALA A 101 16.89 -4.91 20.21
CA ALA A 101 15.64 -4.94 19.47
C ALA A 101 15.85 -4.60 17.99
N HIS A 102 16.64 -3.58 17.69
CA HIS A 102 17.01 -3.21 16.33
C HIS A 102 17.68 -4.38 15.59
N ASP A 103 18.74 -4.93 16.19
CA ASP A 103 19.55 -5.98 15.57
C ASP A 103 18.73 -7.25 15.32
N LEU A 104 17.84 -7.60 16.27
CA LEU A 104 16.92 -8.71 16.12
C LEU A 104 15.96 -8.48 14.95
N LEU A 105 15.28 -7.34 14.90
CA LEU A 105 14.33 -7.02 13.83
C LEU A 105 15.02 -6.93 12.48
N GLN A 106 16.20 -6.31 12.41
CA GLN A 106 16.98 -6.23 11.19
C GLN A 106 17.38 -7.62 10.69
N THR A 107 17.86 -8.50 11.57
CA THR A 107 18.23 -9.87 11.22
C THR A 107 17.05 -10.67 10.70
N LEU A 108 15.90 -10.61 11.40
CA LEU A 108 14.69 -11.36 11.03
C LEU A 108 14.06 -10.90 9.73
N CYS A 109 14.23 -9.63 9.38
CA CYS A 109 13.61 -9.02 8.21
C CYS A 109 14.57 -8.82 7.03
N SER A 110 15.87 -9.10 7.19
CA SER A 110 16.92 -8.79 6.19
C SER A 110 16.67 -9.42 4.80
N ASN A 111 16.01 -10.56 4.75
CA ASN A 111 15.72 -11.29 3.51
C ASN A 111 14.22 -11.27 3.13
N ALA A 112 13.42 -10.40 3.77
CA ALA A 112 12.00 -10.35 3.50
C ALA A 112 11.72 -9.52 2.24
N GLU A 113 11.43 -10.19 1.13
CA GLU A 113 10.94 -9.52 -0.08
C GLU A 113 9.54 -8.95 0.15
N ASN A 114 8.71 -9.67 0.91
CA ASN A 114 7.33 -9.28 1.19
C ASN A 114 7.04 -9.36 2.68
N MET A 115 6.32 -8.36 3.20
CA MET A 115 5.90 -8.33 4.59
C MET A 115 4.41 -8.02 4.70
N THR A 116 3.73 -8.77 5.55
CA THR A 116 2.33 -8.51 5.90
C THR A 116 2.19 -8.20 7.39
N VAL A 117 1.15 -7.45 7.75
CA VAL A 117 0.80 -7.16 9.14
C VAL A 117 -0.65 -7.54 9.42
N ARG A 118 -0.90 -8.02 10.63
CA ARG A 118 -2.23 -8.22 11.20
C ARG A 118 -2.29 -7.56 12.58
N SER A 119 -3.32 -6.75 12.81
CA SER A 119 -3.57 -6.12 14.11
C SER A 119 -4.55 -6.97 14.93
N LEU A 120 -4.14 -7.38 16.12
CA LEU A 120 -4.92 -8.19 17.06
C LEU A 120 -5.15 -7.42 18.37
N PRO A 121 -6.15 -7.82 19.18
CA PRO A 121 -6.25 -7.33 20.55
C PRO A 121 -4.93 -7.51 21.30
N SER A 122 -4.59 -6.55 22.17
CA SER A 122 -3.37 -6.62 22.97
C SER A 122 -3.43 -7.77 23.98
N GLU A 123 -2.26 -8.34 24.24
CA GLU A 123 -2.02 -9.26 25.35
C GLU A 123 -1.30 -8.49 26.47
N PRO A 124 -1.43 -8.93 27.74
CA PRO A 124 -0.68 -8.30 28.85
C PRO A 124 0.83 -8.29 28.55
N PHE A 125 1.44 -7.10 28.64
CA PHE A 125 2.85 -6.90 28.35
C PHE A 125 3.46 -5.81 29.22
N GLY A 126 4.50 -6.15 29.96
CA GLY A 126 5.18 -5.23 30.89
C GLY A 126 4.24 -4.66 31.99
N ASN A 127 4.70 -3.62 32.65
CA ASN A 127 3.90 -2.92 33.66
C ASN A 127 3.06 -1.81 33.05
N SER A 128 1.92 -1.47 33.67
CA SER A 128 0.97 -0.47 33.17
C SER A 128 1.53 0.98 33.06
N GLY A 129 2.67 1.27 33.68
CA GLY A 129 3.35 2.58 33.62
C GLY A 129 4.38 2.72 32.50
N GLU A 130 4.80 1.62 31.90
CA GLU A 130 5.87 1.59 30.91
C GLU A 130 5.29 1.89 29.51
N ARG A 131 5.71 3.03 28.93
CA ARG A 131 5.09 3.55 27.71
C ARG A 131 5.75 3.11 26.40
N GLY A 132 6.96 2.53 26.45
CA GLY A 132 7.74 2.25 25.25
C GLY A 132 8.30 3.52 24.58
N ILE A 133 8.88 3.36 23.39
CA ILE A 133 9.51 4.43 22.61
C ILE A 133 8.65 4.75 21.39
N SER A 134 8.48 6.05 21.07
CA SER A 134 7.73 6.47 19.88
C SER A 134 8.39 5.94 18.59
N ALA A 135 7.57 5.63 17.59
CA ALA A 135 8.06 5.17 16.29
C ALA A 135 9.09 6.14 15.68
N LEU A 136 8.80 7.46 15.74
CA LEU A 136 9.75 8.50 15.30
C LEU A 136 11.05 8.47 16.10
N GLY A 137 10.95 8.30 17.44
CA GLY A 137 12.16 8.22 18.28
C GLY A 137 12.99 6.97 18.00
N LEU A 138 12.37 5.84 17.65
CA LEU A 138 13.09 4.64 17.21
C LEU A 138 13.70 4.84 15.83
N ALA A 139 12.98 5.50 14.92
CA ALA A 139 13.50 5.82 13.59
C ALA A 139 14.78 6.66 13.66
N GLU A 140 14.82 7.67 14.55
CA GLU A 140 16.02 8.47 14.81
C GLU A 140 17.16 7.63 15.41
N LEU A 141 16.86 6.79 16.42
CA LEU A 141 17.86 5.95 17.08
C LEU A 141 18.44 4.87 16.18
N TRP A 142 17.65 4.35 15.26
CA TRP A 142 18.02 3.25 14.37
C TRP A 142 18.48 3.72 12.97
N ASP A 143 18.54 5.04 12.75
CA ASP A 143 18.84 5.66 11.44
C ASP A 143 17.95 5.08 10.31
N VAL A 144 16.68 4.86 10.62
CA VAL A 144 15.69 4.37 9.67
C VAL A 144 14.94 5.56 9.10
N ALA A 145 15.11 5.82 7.80
CA ALA A 145 14.26 6.78 7.12
C ALA A 145 12.82 6.25 7.12
N LEU A 146 11.97 6.83 7.97
CA LEU A 146 10.54 6.78 7.75
C LEU A 146 10.33 7.67 6.53
N ALA A 147 10.49 7.11 5.32
CA ALA A 147 10.13 7.86 4.13
C ALA A 147 8.74 8.39 4.38
N GLU A 148 8.54 9.67 4.30
CA GLU A 148 7.22 10.26 4.22
C GLU A 148 6.49 9.44 3.17
N VAL A 149 5.42 8.77 3.55
CA VAL A 149 4.39 8.47 2.57
C VAL A 149 4.11 9.84 2.02
N ASP A 150 4.48 10.09 0.75
CA ASP A 150 4.08 11.30 0.07
C ASP A 150 2.60 11.49 0.39
N SER A 151 2.32 12.26 1.43
CA SER A 151 0.96 12.55 1.90
C SER A 151 0.30 13.58 0.98
N THR A 152 1.00 14.00 -0.05
CA THR A 152 0.40 14.60 -1.23
C THR A 152 -0.51 13.54 -1.83
N PRO A 153 -1.83 13.74 -1.81
CA PRO A 153 -2.73 12.78 -2.44
C PRO A 153 -2.26 12.62 -3.89
N LYS A 154 -1.82 11.40 -4.23
CA LYS A 154 -1.43 11.11 -5.62
C LYS A 154 -2.57 11.55 -6.51
N PRO A 155 -2.29 12.15 -7.67
CA PRO A 155 -3.30 12.45 -8.66
C PRO A 155 -4.20 11.22 -8.87
N PRO A 156 -5.52 11.38 -9.02
CA PRO A 156 -6.46 10.24 -9.08
C PRO A 156 -6.04 9.15 -10.06
N MET A 157 -5.50 9.53 -11.23
CA MET A 157 -5.02 8.55 -12.23
C MET A 157 -3.81 7.75 -11.71
N GLU A 158 -2.85 8.40 -11.06
CA GLU A 158 -1.69 7.70 -10.49
C GLU A 158 -2.10 6.78 -9.33
N GLN A 159 -3.07 7.22 -8.50
CA GLN A 159 -3.63 6.39 -7.45
C GLN A 159 -4.30 5.14 -8.05
N PHE A 160 -5.10 5.30 -9.11
CA PHE A 160 -5.74 4.19 -9.81
C PHE A 160 -4.73 3.19 -10.37
N LEU A 161 -3.69 3.68 -11.05
CA LEU A 161 -2.64 2.83 -11.62
C LEU A 161 -1.86 2.10 -10.54
N THR A 162 -1.48 2.78 -9.45
CA THR A 162 -0.73 2.17 -8.34
C THR A 162 -1.53 1.06 -7.63
N VAL A 163 -2.80 1.32 -7.33
CA VAL A 163 -3.66 0.34 -6.61
C VAL A 163 -3.93 -0.92 -7.44
N ASN A 164 -4.02 -0.77 -8.77
CA ASN A 164 -4.36 -1.87 -9.66
C ASN A 164 -3.14 -2.47 -10.40
N ALA A 165 -1.91 -2.00 -10.14
CA ALA A 165 -0.69 -2.49 -10.78
C ALA A 165 -0.57 -4.03 -10.76
N PRO A 166 -0.90 -4.76 -9.67
CA PRO A 166 -0.82 -6.23 -9.66
C PRO A 166 -1.81 -6.94 -10.60
N ALA A 167 -2.83 -6.21 -11.10
CA ALA A 167 -3.82 -6.73 -12.04
C ALA A 167 -3.43 -6.49 -13.51
N PHE A 168 -2.39 -5.70 -13.76
CA PHE A 168 -1.99 -5.28 -15.09
C PHE A 168 -0.88 -6.18 -15.63
N SER A 169 -1.01 -6.63 -16.86
CA SER A 169 0.07 -7.28 -17.59
C SER A 169 0.94 -6.27 -18.36
N SER A 170 0.38 -5.14 -18.76
CA SER A 170 1.13 -4.01 -19.31
C SER A 170 0.35 -2.71 -19.15
N VAL A 171 1.08 -1.59 -19.04
CA VAL A 171 0.54 -0.23 -18.88
C VAL A 171 1.29 0.75 -19.77
N LEU A 172 0.54 1.63 -20.42
CA LEU A 172 1.04 2.82 -21.10
C LEU A 172 0.26 4.03 -20.58
N HIS A 173 0.90 4.86 -19.75
CA HIS A 173 0.31 6.07 -19.20
C HIS A 173 0.90 7.31 -19.85
N ILE A 174 0.02 8.17 -20.34
CA ILE A 174 0.34 9.40 -21.05
C ILE A 174 -0.33 10.57 -20.34
N CYS A 175 0.43 11.61 -20.08
CA CYS A 175 -0.05 12.86 -19.49
C CYS A 175 0.38 14.03 -20.39
N ASN A 176 -0.55 14.91 -20.75
CA ASN A 176 -0.28 16.02 -21.67
C ASN A 176 0.37 15.62 -23.00
N GLY A 177 0.15 14.40 -23.48
CA GLY A 177 0.75 13.89 -24.71
C GLY A 177 2.14 13.25 -24.54
N GLU A 178 2.74 13.31 -23.35
CA GLU A 178 4.02 12.71 -23.03
C GLU A 178 3.83 11.37 -22.28
N ILE A 179 4.67 10.39 -22.58
CA ILE A 179 4.65 9.08 -21.91
C ILE A 179 5.27 9.25 -20.52
N VAL A 180 4.45 9.03 -19.47
CA VAL A 180 4.87 9.10 -18.06
C VAL A 180 5.35 7.74 -17.56
N THR A 181 4.58 6.68 -17.87
CA THR A 181 4.88 5.32 -17.41
C THR A 181 4.64 4.34 -18.56
N LYS A 182 5.54 3.37 -18.69
CA LYS A 182 5.38 2.22 -19.58
C LYS A 182 5.95 0.98 -18.88
N GLU A 183 5.11 -0.04 -18.72
CA GLU A 183 5.47 -1.30 -18.06
C GLU A 183 4.96 -2.49 -18.86
N GLY A 184 5.66 -3.61 -18.81
CA GLY A 184 5.31 -4.83 -19.52
C GLY A 184 5.51 -4.75 -21.03
N ASP A 185 4.86 -5.65 -21.79
CA ASP A 185 4.84 -5.61 -23.26
C ASP A 185 3.84 -4.56 -23.75
N PHE A 186 4.31 -3.35 -23.94
CA PHE A 186 3.49 -2.20 -24.32
C PHE A 186 3.41 -1.99 -25.85
N ALA A 187 4.05 -2.80 -26.68
CA ALA A 187 4.03 -2.61 -28.14
C ALA A 187 2.62 -2.67 -28.72
N ALA A 188 1.80 -3.62 -28.24
CA ALA A 188 0.40 -3.74 -28.64
C ALA A 188 -0.43 -2.53 -28.14
N LEU A 189 -0.18 -2.06 -26.91
CA LEU A 189 -0.84 -0.85 -26.38
C LEU A 189 -0.45 0.39 -27.18
N GLN A 190 0.80 0.51 -27.60
CA GLN A 190 1.27 1.61 -28.43
C GLN A 190 0.63 1.59 -29.82
N ALA A 191 0.41 0.41 -30.40
CA ALA A 191 -0.32 0.26 -31.66
C ALA A 191 -1.77 0.72 -31.53
N ILE A 192 -2.47 0.35 -30.46
CA ILE A 192 -3.83 0.84 -30.15
C ILE A 192 -3.83 2.35 -29.98
N TRP A 193 -2.89 2.90 -29.24
CA TRP A 193 -2.74 4.34 -29.05
C TRP A 193 -2.64 5.08 -30.38
N SER A 194 -1.73 4.65 -31.24
CA SER A 194 -1.45 5.35 -32.49
C SER A 194 -2.59 5.24 -33.54
N THR A 195 -3.43 4.20 -33.46
CA THR A 195 -4.42 3.91 -34.50
C THR A 195 -5.88 4.20 -34.07
N GLN A 196 -6.22 4.09 -32.80
CA GLN A 196 -7.62 4.09 -32.37
C GLN A 196 -7.95 5.14 -31.29
N VAL A 197 -7.01 5.51 -30.41
CA VAL A 197 -7.34 6.35 -29.25
C VAL A 197 -7.73 7.77 -29.63
N GLU A 198 -7.08 8.36 -30.62
CA GLU A 198 -7.41 9.72 -31.07
C GLU A 198 -8.82 9.79 -31.65
N ALA A 199 -9.14 8.84 -32.55
CA ALA A 199 -10.49 8.74 -33.13
C ALA A 199 -11.55 8.48 -32.07
N PHE A 200 -11.22 7.69 -31.06
CA PHE A 200 -12.09 7.37 -29.94
C PHE A 200 -12.34 8.60 -29.06
N ARG A 201 -11.28 9.35 -28.69
CA ARG A 201 -11.40 10.61 -27.91
C ARG A 201 -12.26 11.64 -28.63
N GLU A 202 -12.08 11.81 -29.93
CA GLU A 202 -12.89 12.74 -30.72
C GLU A 202 -14.37 12.32 -30.79
N ALA A 203 -14.65 11.05 -31.00
CA ALA A 203 -16.01 10.52 -30.98
C ALA A 203 -16.66 10.71 -29.61
N HIS A 204 -15.92 10.48 -28.53
CA HIS A 204 -16.40 10.58 -27.16
C HIS A 204 -16.69 12.02 -26.73
N LYS A 205 -15.80 12.97 -27.06
CA LYS A 205 -16.04 14.40 -26.85
C LYS A 205 -17.34 14.89 -27.48
N LYS A 206 -17.67 14.38 -28.68
CA LYS A 206 -18.92 14.72 -29.37
C LYS A 206 -20.14 14.12 -28.65
N THR A 207 -20.02 12.95 -28.06
CA THR A 207 -21.14 12.23 -27.43
C THR A 207 -21.46 12.79 -26.03
N LEU A 208 -20.44 13.14 -25.23
CA LEU A 208 -20.60 13.62 -23.86
C LEU A 208 -20.81 15.12 -23.74
N ARG A 209 -20.98 15.86 -24.84
CA ARG A 209 -21.22 17.30 -24.85
C ARG A 209 -20.24 18.13 -24.02
N GLY A 210 -18.97 17.70 -23.94
CA GLY A 210 -17.92 18.44 -23.28
C GLY A 210 -17.84 18.25 -21.74
N GLU A 211 -18.56 17.31 -21.16
CA GLU A 211 -18.32 16.90 -19.78
C GLU A 211 -17.01 16.13 -19.69
N GLU A 212 -16.04 16.67 -18.95
CA GLU A 212 -14.73 16.07 -18.65
C GLU A 212 -14.86 15.03 -17.52
N ALA A 213 -15.84 14.12 -17.62
CA ALA A 213 -16.03 13.07 -16.65
C ALA A 213 -14.91 12.01 -16.78
N ALA A 214 -14.47 11.48 -15.66
CA ALA A 214 -13.56 10.34 -15.64
C ALA A 214 -14.19 9.12 -16.31
N GLN A 215 -13.46 8.44 -17.19
CA GLN A 215 -13.99 7.33 -18.00
C GLN A 215 -13.07 6.13 -17.98
N LEU A 216 -13.66 4.96 -17.75
CA LEU A 216 -12.99 3.68 -17.89
C LEU A 216 -13.73 2.84 -18.94
N ILE A 217 -13.08 2.59 -20.06
CA ILE A 217 -13.65 1.91 -21.21
C ILE A 217 -12.89 0.60 -21.39
N CYS A 218 -13.61 -0.50 -21.41
CA CYS A 218 -13.03 -1.82 -21.55
C CYS A 218 -13.26 -2.38 -22.93
N LEU A 219 -12.23 -3.01 -23.48
CA LEU A 219 -12.19 -3.65 -24.77
C LEU A 219 -11.92 -5.14 -24.51
N ASP A 220 -12.97 -5.92 -24.44
CA ASP A 220 -12.88 -7.36 -24.22
C ASP A 220 -12.23 -8.05 -25.42
N GLY A 221 -11.36 -9.03 -25.12
CA GLY A 221 -10.69 -9.82 -26.15
C GLY A 221 -9.81 -8.99 -27.09
N ALA A 222 -9.24 -7.90 -26.59
CA ALA A 222 -8.41 -7.00 -27.41
C ALA A 222 -7.10 -7.64 -27.88
N PHE A 223 -6.66 -8.73 -27.23
CA PHE A 223 -5.39 -9.41 -27.51
C PHE A 223 -5.57 -10.90 -27.77
N ASP A 224 -4.75 -11.45 -28.67
CA ASP A 224 -4.78 -12.87 -29.05
C ASP A 224 -4.46 -13.83 -27.89
N ASN A 225 -3.80 -13.32 -26.83
CA ASN A 225 -3.45 -14.09 -25.64
C ASN A 225 -4.58 -14.21 -24.61
N GLY A 226 -5.79 -13.72 -24.92
CA GLY A 226 -6.95 -13.73 -24.03
C GLY A 226 -7.02 -12.57 -23.05
N ASN A 227 -6.04 -11.68 -23.04
CA ASN A 227 -6.10 -10.46 -22.24
C ASN A 227 -7.08 -9.46 -22.84
N SER A 228 -7.68 -8.66 -21.98
CA SER A 228 -8.52 -7.52 -22.33
C SER A 228 -7.72 -6.22 -22.24
N ALA A 229 -8.15 -5.18 -22.93
CA ALA A 229 -7.60 -3.83 -22.79
C ALA A 229 -8.60 -2.91 -22.07
N ALA A 230 -8.08 -1.94 -21.33
CA ALA A 230 -8.85 -0.82 -20.84
C ALA A 230 -8.22 0.50 -21.23
N LEU A 231 -9.09 1.48 -21.51
CA LEU A 231 -8.73 2.87 -21.73
C LEU A 231 -9.29 3.68 -20.57
N ALA A 232 -8.41 4.23 -19.74
CA ALA A 232 -8.76 5.11 -18.64
C ALA A 232 -8.48 6.56 -19.06
N LEU A 233 -9.48 7.42 -18.94
CA LEU A 233 -9.42 8.84 -19.32
C LEU A 233 -9.81 9.70 -18.12
N TYR A 234 -8.96 10.64 -17.77
CA TYR A 234 -9.25 11.64 -16.74
C TYR A 234 -8.44 12.91 -17.00
N GLU A 235 -9.10 14.03 -17.23
CA GLU A 235 -8.46 15.31 -17.56
C GLU A 235 -7.47 15.15 -18.75
N ASN A 236 -6.19 15.45 -18.52
CA ASN A 236 -5.11 15.30 -19.50
C ASN A 236 -4.38 13.95 -19.43
N HIS A 237 -4.87 13.03 -18.57
CA HIS A 237 -4.30 11.71 -18.39
C HIS A 237 -5.02 10.68 -19.25
N VAL A 238 -4.26 9.85 -19.93
CA VAL A 238 -4.73 8.69 -20.66
C VAL A 238 -3.90 7.50 -20.26
N ALA A 239 -4.54 6.43 -19.79
CA ALA A 239 -3.85 5.17 -19.54
C ALA A 239 -4.46 4.06 -20.38
N LEU A 240 -3.62 3.39 -21.16
CA LEU A 240 -3.93 2.13 -21.82
C LEU A 240 -3.40 0.99 -20.97
N ILE A 241 -4.23 0.01 -20.70
CA ILE A 241 -3.95 -1.06 -19.75
C ILE A 241 -4.31 -2.38 -20.40
N ALA A 242 -3.40 -3.36 -20.36
CA ALA A 242 -3.73 -4.74 -20.64
C ALA A 242 -3.90 -5.50 -19.33
N TYR A 243 -4.95 -6.29 -19.20
CA TYR A 243 -5.29 -6.99 -17.96
C TYR A 243 -5.99 -8.33 -18.24
N GLU A 244 -5.94 -9.24 -17.28
CA GLU A 244 -6.70 -10.49 -17.30
C GLU A 244 -8.20 -10.19 -17.14
N ALA A 245 -9.06 -10.74 -18.00
CA ALA A 245 -10.50 -10.45 -18.02
C ALA A 245 -11.19 -10.64 -16.65
N GLU A 246 -10.71 -11.60 -15.85
CA GLU A 246 -11.20 -11.88 -14.50
C GLU A 246 -10.99 -10.73 -13.51
N ARG A 247 -10.03 -9.84 -13.77
CA ARG A 247 -9.70 -8.68 -12.92
C ARG A 247 -10.57 -7.45 -13.17
N PHE A 248 -11.39 -7.47 -14.21
CA PHE A 248 -12.24 -6.32 -14.58
C PHE A 248 -13.10 -5.79 -13.42
N GLY A 249 -13.79 -6.66 -12.70
CA GLY A 249 -14.68 -6.24 -11.62
C GLY A 249 -13.97 -5.49 -10.48
N ALA A 250 -12.77 -5.94 -10.11
CA ALA A 250 -11.95 -5.28 -9.09
C ALA A 250 -11.44 -3.92 -9.57
N MET A 251 -11.00 -3.85 -10.84
CA MET A 251 -10.53 -2.61 -11.47
C MET A 251 -11.67 -1.59 -11.60
N GLN A 252 -12.87 -2.01 -12.01
CA GLN A 252 -14.05 -1.15 -12.09
C GLN A 252 -14.47 -0.61 -10.72
N ALA A 253 -14.48 -1.45 -9.69
CA ALA A 253 -14.80 -1.03 -8.32
C ALA A 253 -13.78 -0.01 -7.79
N SER A 254 -12.51 -0.22 -8.09
CA SER A 254 -11.43 0.72 -7.76
C SER A 254 -11.62 2.06 -8.48
N TRP A 255 -11.95 2.03 -9.78
CA TRP A 255 -12.23 3.23 -10.57
C TRP A 255 -13.37 4.05 -9.97
N GLN A 256 -14.52 3.41 -9.73
CA GLN A 256 -15.67 4.08 -9.14
C GLN A 256 -15.37 4.72 -7.80
N ARG A 257 -14.55 4.08 -6.96
CA ARG A 257 -14.17 4.60 -5.65
C ARG A 257 -13.25 5.83 -5.74
N ILE A 258 -12.38 5.91 -6.74
CA ILE A 258 -11.38 6.98 -6.87
C ILE A 258 -11.98 8.20 -7.59
N PHE A 259 -12.85 7.99 -8.54
CA PHE A 259 -13.38 9.04 -9.43
C PHE A 259 -14.88 9.37 -9.23
N ALA A 260 -15.55 8.77 -8.23
CA ALA A 260 -16.97 9.04 -7.90
C ALA A 260 -17.18 10.23 -6.93
#